data_b44e10c1da128f3cdfb47246f9b89543
#
_entry.id   b44e10c1da128f3cdfb47246f9b89543
#
_cell.length_a   1.000
_cell.length_b   1.000
_cell.length_c   1.000
_cell.angle_alpha   90.00
_cell.angle_beta   90.00
_cell.angle_gamma   90.00
#
_symmetry.space_group_name_H-M   'P 1'
#
loop_
_entity.id
_entity.type
_entity.pdbx_description
1 polymer ?
#
loop_
_entity_poly.entity_id
_entity_poly.type
_entity_poly.pdbx_seq_one_letter_code
_entity_poly.pdbx_strand_id
1 'polypeptide(L)'
;MNSFGTLLRLTTFGESHGPAIGGVLDGFPAGVVIDEDFIRSEMRRRRPGQSAVTTSRNEADEVTFLSGIFEGRSTGTSIAFVIANTNNRSGDYDNMRSAYRPSHADYVYDVKYGIRDHRGGGRSSARETAVRVCAGALAKLALKQLGITVQAYTSQVGDMVLGKDYTAYDLSAIESNVVRCPDCEVAAAMERLILDVKAAGDTIGGVVTCVLKGLPVGLGEPLYNKFTSSLAAAMLSINAVKGFDYGNGFAAAFGRGSQQNDIFYNNDGSVATRTNNSGGVQGGITNGNDVYFRVAFKPVATILMEQPTVAPDGSETIIKARGRHDPCVVPRAVPVVEAMAALVALDHYMLNNARKLQ
;
A
#
# COMPACT_ATOMS: atom_id res chain seq x y z
N MET A 1 8.61 -15.04 3.89
CA MET A 1 7.43 -15.68 3.26
C MET A 1 7.00 -14.88 2.05
N ASN A 2 6.41 -15.54 1.04
CA ASN A 2 5.91 -14.89 -0.18
C ASN A 2 4.38 -14.91 -0.27
N SER A 3 3.71 -15.34 0.80
CA SER A 3 2.26 -15.45 0.90
C SER A 3 1.73 -14.58 2.04
N PHE A 4 0.57 -13.96 1.80
CA PHE A 4 -0.16 -13.10 2.72
C PHE A 4 -1.64 -13.51 2.74
N GLY A 5 -2.32 -13.35 3.89
CA GLY A 5 -3.72 -13.69 4.08
C GLY A 5 -3.95 -15.09 4.67
N THR A 6 -5.19 -15.38 5.03
CA THR A 6 -5.61 -16.63 5.70
C THR A 6 -6.50 -17.47 4.80
N LEU A 7 -7.76 -17.10 4.59
CA LEU A 7 -8.66 -17.72 3.62
C LEU A 7 -8.41 -17.14 2.23
N LEU A 8 -8.38 -15.82 2.11
CA LEU A 8 -7.96 -15.13 0.90
C LEU A 8 -6.43 -15.01 0.92
N ARG A 9 -5.74 -15.84 0.17
CA ARG A 9 -4.28 -15.92 0.20
C ARG A 9 -3.65 -15.46 -1.10
N LEU A 10 -2.83 -14.41 -1.01
CA LEU A 10 -2.01 -13.94 -2.12
C LEU A 10 -0.57 -14.46 -1.99
N THR A 11 -0.11 -15.24 -2.95
CA THR A 11 1.30 -15.62 -3.10
C THR A 11 1.90 -14.85 -4.27
N THR A 12 3.00 -14.11 -4.03
CA THR A 12 3.66 -13.29 -5.05
C THR A 12 5.01 -13.86 -5.45
N PHE A 13 5.39 -13.72 -6.72
CA PHE A 13 6.66 -14.19 -7.28
C PHE A 13 7.24 -13.19 -8.31
N GLY A 14 8.46 -13.47 -8.75
CA GLY A 14 9.19 -12.66 -9.72
C GLY A 14 9.94 -11.50 -9.10
N GLU A 15 10.83 -10.88 -9.86
CA GLU A 15 11.75 -9.84 -9.44
C GLU A 15 11.74 -8.66 -10.39
N SER A 16 12.22 -7.49 -9.93
CA SER A 16 12.13 -6.23 -10.69
C SER A 16 12.88 -6.24 -12.03
N HIS A 17 13.91 -7.08 -12.17
CA HIS A 17 14.72 -7.24 -13.38
C HIS A 17 14.67 -8.67 -13.95
N GLY A 18 13.77 -9.51 -13.42
CA GLY A 18 13.39 -10.77 -14.07
C GLY A 18 12.45 -10.54 -15.26
N PRO A 19 12.03 -11.61 -15.95
CA PRO A 19 11.16 -11.50 -17.13
C PRO A 19 9.76 -10.98 -16.79
N ALA A 20 9.25 -11.32 -15.61
CA ALA A 20 7.92 -10.92 -15.12
C ALA A 20 7.84 -10.96 -13.60
N ILE A 21 6.81 -10.32 -13.07
CA ILE A 21 6.31 -10.53 -11.72
C ILE A 21 4.90 -11.10 -11.83
N GLY A 22 4.41 -11.76 -10.79
CA GLY A 22 3.06 -12.31 -10.80
C GLY A 22 2.58 -12.75 -9.43
N GLY A 23 1.33 -13.16 -9.39
CA GLY A 23 0.70 -13.66 -8.18
C GLY A 23 -0.31 -14.77 -8.44
N VAL A 24 -0.55 -15.52 -7.38
CA VAL A 24 -1.67 -16.46 -7.28
C VAL A 24 -2.53 -16.00 -6.11
N LEU A 25 -3.78 -15.66 -6.41
CA LEU A 25 -4.79 -15.33 -5.42
C LEU A 25 -5.68 -16.55 -5.22
N ASP A 26 -5.54 -17.21 -4.09
CA ASP A 26 -6.30 -18.38 -3.70
C ASP A 26 -7.41 -18.04 -2.71
N GLY A 27 -8.51 -18.80 -2.70
CA GLY A 27 -9.66 -18.57 -1.84
C GLY A 27 -10.54 -17.38 -2.24
N PHE A 28 -10.39 -16.83 -3.45
CA PHE A 28 -11.25 -15.74 -3.93
C PHE A 28 -12.68 -16.26 -4.21
N PRO A 29 -13.75 -15.53 -3.78
CA PRO A 29 -15.13 -15.99 -3.93
C PRO A 29 -15.50 -16.25 -5.39
N ALA A 30 -16.31 -17.29 -5.64
CA ALA A 30 -16.87 -17.59 -6.95
C ALA A 30 -17.98 -16.58 -7.34
N GLY A 31 -18.14 -16.35 -8.65
CA GLY A 31 -19.24 -15.56 -9.21
C GLY A 31 -19.07 -14.05 -9.17
N VAL A 32 -17.96 -13.55 -8.65
CA VAL A 32 -17.63 -12.11 -8.68
C VAL A 32 -17.41 -11.67 -10.13
N VAL A 33 -18.09 -10.61 -10.55
CA VAL A 33 -17.90 -10.00 -11.87
C VAL A 33 -16.51 -9.35 -11.93
N ILE A 34 -15.71 -9.74 -12.89
CA ILE A 34 -14.35 -9.24 -13.10
C ILE A 34 -14.40 -8.09 -14.12
N ASP A 35 -14.39 -6.88 -13.60
CA ASP A 35 -14.30 -5.65 -14.41
C ASP A 35 -12.82 -5.37 -14.70
N GLU A 36 -12.38 -5.78 -15.90
CA GLU A 36 -10.99 -5.59 -16.31
C GLU A 36 -10.63 -4.11 -16.50
N ASP A 37 -11.57 -3.25 -16.88
CA ASP A 37 -11.31 -1.81 -17.03
C ASP A 37 -11.07 -1.17 -15.65
N PHE A 38 -11.81 -1.59 -14.64
CA PHE A 38 -11.53 -1.21 -13.26
C PHE A 38 -10.13 -1.66 -12.83
N ILE A 39 -9.76 -2.93 -13.07
CA ILE A 39 -8.42 -3.45 -12.75
C ILE A 39 -7.34 -2.64 -13.47
N ARG A 40 -7.50 -2.38 -14.77
CA ARG A 40 -6.57 -1.53 -15.54
C ARG A 40 -6.48 -0.11 -14.97
N SER A 41 -7.59 0.45 -14.48
CA SER A 41 -7.58 1.78 -13.83
C SER A 41 -6.75 1.78 -12.56
N GLU A 42 -6.92 0.78 -11.67
CA GLU A 42 -6.13 0.64 -10.45
C GLU A 42 -4.62 0.43 -10.75
N MET A 43 -4.31 -0.37 -11.77
CA MET A 43 -2.94 -0.57 -12.22
C MET A 43 -2.32 0.73 -12.76
N ARG A 44 -3.08 1.55 -13.51
CA ARG A 44 -2.64 2.88 -13.96
C ARG A 44 -2.33 3.82 -12.81
N ARG A 45 -3.12 3.80 -11.73
CA ARG A 45 -2.87 4.60 -10.52
C ARG A 45 -1.52 4.26 -9.86
N ARG A 46 -1.08 3.01 -9.94
CA ARG A 46 0.19 2.55 -9.35
C ARG A 46 1.40 2.72 -10.27
N ARG A 47 1.26 2.56 -11.58
CA ARG A 47 2.38 2.48 -12.53
C ARG A 47 3.36 3.65 -12.39
N PRO A 48 4.65 3.46 -12.74
CA PRO A 48 5.62 4.55 -12.82
C PRO A 48 5.34 5.47 -14.02
N GLY A 49 5.93 6.68 -14.04
CA GLY A 49 5.86 7.57 -15.20
C GLY A 49 4.54 8.31 -15.39
N GLN A 50 3.76 8.50 -14.33
CA GLN A 50 2.44 9.13 -14.42
C GLN A 50 2.48 10.65 -14.46
N SER A 51 3.50 11.28 -13.87
CA SER A 51 3.58 12.73 -13.69
C SER A 51 5.02 13.20 -13.42
N ALA A 52 5.20 14.51 -13.36
CA ALA A 52 6.48 15.15 -13.04
C ALA A 52 6.99 14.79 -11.62
N VAL A 53 6.10 14.47 -10.68
CA VAL A 53 6.42 14.10 -9.29
C VAL A 53 6.75 12.60 -9.12
N THR A 54 6.74 11.82 -10.19
CA THR A 54 7.09 10.40 -10.17
C THR A 54 8.33 10.12 -10.99
N THR A 55 8.84 8.89 -10.92
CA THR A 55 9.97 8.43 -11.75
C THR A 55 9.65 8.54 -13.25
N SER A 56 10.66 8.80 -14.07
CA SER A 56 10.57 8.79 -15.54
C SER A 56 10.55 7.38 -16.16
N ARG A 57 10.64 6.31 -15.35
CA ARG A 57 10.42 4.93 -15.82
C ARG A 57 8.98 4.81 -16.34
N ASN A 58 8.79 4.11 -17.44
CA ASN A 58 7.46 3.86 -17.99
C ASN A 58 7.24 2.35 -18.16
N GLU A 59 6.23 1.80 -17.50
CA GLU A 59 5.78 0.41 -17.61
C GLU A 59 4.28 0.42 -17.85
N ALA A 60 3.79 -0.39 -18.76
CA ALA A 60 2.35 -0.48 -19.03
C ALA A 60 1.58 -1.11 -17.84
N ASP A 61 2.25 -2.00 -17.10
CA ASP A 61 1.68 -2.81 -16.01
C ASP A 61 0.44 -3.62 -16.45
N GLU A 62 0.47 -4.10 -17.71
CA GLU A 62 -0.60 -4.94 -18.23
C GLU A 62 -0.63 -6.29 -17.53
N VAL A 63 -1.84 -6.68 -17.09
CA VAL A 63 -2.08 -7.93 -16.40
C VAL A 63 -2.58 -8.98 -17.37
N THR A 64 -1.95 -10.16 -17.37
CA THR A 64 -2.44 -11.34 -18.09
C THR A 64 -2.94 -12.35 -17.06
N PHE A 65 -4.24 -12.61 -17.04
CA PHE A 65 -4.83 -13.67 -16.23
C PHE A 65 -4.62 -15.02 -16.88
N LEU A 66 -4.22 -16.02 -16.08
CA LEU A 66 -3.89 -17.37 -16.54
C LEU A 66 -4.91 -18.42 -16.09
N SER A 67 -5.65 -18.16 -15.01
CA SER A 67 -6.65 -19.08 -14.45
C SER A 67 -7.64 -18.35 -13.56
N GLY A 68 -8.71 -19.05 -13.15
CA GLY A 68 -9.64 -18.61 -12.13
C GLY A 68 -10.73 -17.64 -12.61
N ILE A 69 -10.80 -17.35 -13.92
CA ILE A 69 -11.80 -16.48 -14.55
C ILE A 69 -12.41 -17.21 -15.74
N PHE A 70 -13.74 -17.21 -15.82
CA PHE A 70 -14.50 -17.74 -16.94
C PHE A 70 -15.70 -16.83 -17.24
N GLU A 71 -15.91 -16.46 -18.49
CA GLU A 71 -16.99 -15.56 -18.94
C GLU A 71 -17.11 -14.29 -18.10
N GLY A 72 -15.98 -13.65 -17.77
CA GLY A 72 -15.93 -12.42 -16.99
C GLY A 72 -16.29 -12.57 -15.52
N ARG A 73 -16.28 -13.80 -14.96
CA ARG A 73 -16.55 -14.08 -13.55
C ARG A 73 -15.47 -14.95 -12.93
N SER A 74 -15.25 -14.76 -11.63
CA SER A 74 -14.38 -15.66 -10.86
C SER A 74 -15.01 -17.04 -10.72
N THR A 75 -14.19 -18.11 -10.83
CA THR A 75 -14.65 -19.50 -10.75
C THR A 75 -14.63 -20.07 -9.33
N GLY A 76 -14.00 -19.39 -8.36
CA GLY A 76 -13.74 -19.91 -7.01
C GLY A 76 -12.48 -20.76 -6.92
N THR A 77 -11.81 -21.03 -8.04
CA THR A 77 -10.47 -21.64 -8.07
C THR A 77 -9.39 -20.55 -8.03
N SER A 78 -8.12 -20.93 -7.90
CA SER A 78 -7.02 -19.96 -7.80
C SER A 78 -6.92 -19.08 -9.04
N ILE A 79 -6.85 -17.76 -8.84
CA ILE A 79 -6.63 -16.77 -9.88
C ILE A 79 -5.13 -16.53 -9.99
N ALA A 80 -4.51 -17.03 -11.07
CA ALA A 80 -3.12 -16.78 -11.38
C ALA A 80 -3.01 -15.67 -12.43
N PHE A 81 -2.03 -14.76 -12.24
CA PHE A 81 -1.78 -13.67 -13.19
C PHE A 81 -0.31 -13.29 -13.23
N VAL A 82 0.11 -12.71 -14.35
CA VAL A 82 1.47 -12.23 -14.59
C VAL A 82 1.46 -10.81 -15.16
N ILE A 83 2.55 -10.07 -14.89
CA ILE A 83 2.82 -8.72 -15.36
C ILE A 83 4.25 -8.72 -15.90
N ALA A 84 4.41 -8.53 -17.21
CA ALA A 84 5.73 -8.52 -17.86
C ALA A 84 6.57 -7.32 -17.42
N ASN A 85 7.88 -7.52 -17.33
CA ASN A 85 8.86 -6.44 -17.15
C ASN A 85 9.43 -6.04 -18.50
N THR A 86 8.92 -4.95 -19.08
CA THR A 86 9.25 -4.53 -20.45
C THR A 86 10.31 -3.44 -20.54
N ASN A 87 10.56 -2.70 -19.45
CA ASN A 87 11.45 -1.52 -19.44
C ASN A 87 12.50 -1.56 -18.32
N ASN A 88 13.08 -2.73 -18.08
CA ASN A 88 14.22 -2.85 -17.18
C ASN A 88 15.51 -2.42 -17.88
N ARG A 89 16.37 -1.68 -17.17
CA ARG A 89 17.71 -1.25 -17.63
C ARG A 89 18.74 -1.70 -16.61
N SER A 90 19.23 -2.92 -16.78
CA SER A 90 20.15 -3.55 -15.81
C SER A 90 21.48 -2.81 -15.70
N GLY A 91 21.97 -2.18 -16.79
CA GLY A 91 23.21 -1.39 -16.78
C GLY A 91 23.19 -0.15 -15.88
N ASP A 92 22.00 0.38 -15.53
CA ASP A 92 21.89 1.51 -14.58
C ASP A 92 22.34 1.14 -13.15
N TYR A 93 22.57 -0.15 -12.86
CA TYR A 93 22.89 -0.70 -11.53
C TYR A 93 24.30 -1.27 -11.40
N ASP A 94 25.17 -1.16 -12.43
CA ASP A 94 26.51 -1.76 -12.41
C ASP A 94 27.38 -1.23 -11.27
N ASN A 95 27.27 0.07 -10.92
CA ASN A 95 27.98 0.68 -9.79
C ASN A 95 27.48 0.19 -8.42
N MET A 96 26.32 -0.47 -8.37
CA MET A 96 25.75 -1.03 -7.13
C MET A 96 26.23 -2.46 -6.84
N ARG A 97 27.05 -3.02 -7.75
CA ARG A 97 27.71 -4.31 -7.53
C ARG A 97 28.84 -4.18 -6.51
N SER A 98 29.55 -3.05 -6.54
CA SER A 98 30.76 -2.79 -5.74
C SER A 98 30.52 -1.97 -4.48
N ALA A 99 29.28 -1.53 -4.19
CA ALA A 99 28.99 -0.74 -3.01
C ALA A 99 27.54 -0.96 -2.54
N TYR A 100 27.30 -0.87 -1.24
CA TYR A 100 25.96 -0.97 -0.66
C TYR A 100 25.29 0.40 -0.64
N ARG A 101 24.03 0.49 -1.11
CA ARG A 101 23.24 1.72 -0.97
C ARG A 101 22.85 1.94 0.48
N PRO A 102 23.11 3.11 1.07
CA PRO A 102 22.66 3.44 2.42
C PRO A 102 21.13 3.25 2.55
N SER A 103 20.68 2.65 3.65
CA SER A 103 19.26 2.38 3.95
C SER A 103 18.50 1.53 2.91
N HIS A 104 19.19 0.87 1.98
CA HIS A 104 18.62 -0.12 1.05
C HIS A 104 18.86 -1.55 1.54
N ALA A 105 18.22 -2.53 0.89
CA ALA A 105 18.32 -3.93 1.29
C ALA A 105 19.62 -4.64 0.83
N ASP A 106 20.53 -3.97 0.17
CA ASP A 106 21.70 -4.58 -0.47
C ASP A 106 22.54 -5.42 0.48
N TYR A 107 23.01 -4.81 1.58
CA TYR A 107 23.81 -5.47 2.61
C TYR A 107 23.08 -6.66 3.25
N VAL A 108 21.83 -6.43 3.67
CA VAL A 108 21.08 -7.46 4.39
C VAL A 108 20.69 -8.65 3.50
N TYR A 109 20.60 -8.45 2.18
CA TYR A 109 20.39 -9.55 1.22
C TYR A 109 21.66 -10.40 1.08
N ASP A 110 22.82 -9.76 0.91
CA ASP A 110 24.11 -10.47 0.82
C ASP A 110 24.36 -11.31 2.07
N VAL A 111 24.17 -10.73 3.26
CA VAL A 111 24.41 -11.44 4.53
C VAL A 111 23.38 -12.57 4.75
N LYS A 112 22.11 -12.32 4.42
CA LYS A 112 21.04 -13.29 4.71
C LYS A 112 21.05 -14.45 3.74
N TYR A 113 21.26 -14.21 2.45
CA TYR A 113 21.09 -15.21 1.39
C TYR A 113 22.41 -15.70 0.77
N GLY A 114 23.54 -15.01 1.06
CA GLY A 114 24.83 -15.34 0.46
C GLY A 114 24.97 -14.97 -1.02
N ILE A 115 23.89 -14.48 -1.62
CA ILE A 115 23.83 -14.05 -3.02
C ILE A 115 22.83 -12.93 -3.20
N ARG A 116 23.16 -11.96 -4.04
CA ARG A 116 22.28 -10.84 -4.40
C ARG A 116 22.32 -10.59 -5.90
N ASP A 117 21.17 -10.47 -6.52
CA ASP A 117 21.07 -9.89 -7.85
C ASP A 117 21.18 -8.37 -7.72
N HIS A 118 22.35 -7.81 -8.09
CA HIS A 118 22.65 -6.37 -8.01
C HIS A 118 21.92 -5.54 -9.06
N ARG A 119 21.29 -6.15 -10.08
CA ARG A 119 20.61 -5.46 -11.19
C ARG A 119 19.32 -4.76 -10.80
N GLY A 120 19.13 -4.45 -9.52
CA GLY A 120 17.99 -3.72 -8.99
C GLY A 120 17.69 -4.07 -7.55
N GLY A 121 16.43 -3.88 -7.12
CA GLY A 121 15.98 -4.21 -5.75
C GLY A 121 15.45 -5.64 -5.61
N GLY A 122 15.41 -6.45 -6.68
CA GLY A 122 14.82 -7.79 -6.65
C GLY A 122 13.41 -7.80 -6.06
N ARG A 123 13.19 -8.68 -5.07
CA ARG A 123 11.92 -8.75 -4.30
C ARG A 123 11.70 -7.54 -3.37
N SER A 124 12.74 -6.79 -2.99
CA SER A 124 12.60 -5.58 -2.18
C SER A 124 12.24 -4.34 -3.01
N SER A 125 12.15 -4.46 -4.32
CA SER A 125 11.75 -3.37 -5.21
C SER A 125 10.26 -3.08 -5.09
N ALA A 126 9.88 -1.78 -5.14
CA ALA A 126 8.48 -1.36 -5.25
C ALA A 126 7.77 -1.89 -6.50
N ARG A 127 8.49 -2.50 -7.46
CA ARG A 127 7.90 -3.18 -8.62
C ARG A 127 6.92 -4.29 -8.22
N GLU A 128 7.22 -5.04 -7.16
CA GLU A 128 6.37 -6.14 -6.69
C GLU A 128 4.97 -5.66 -6.25
N THR A 129 4.81 -4.39 -5.88
CA THR A 129 3.52 -3.83 -5.46
C THR A 129 2.47 -3.82 -6.58
N ALA A 130 2.86 -3.97 -7.85
CA ALA A 130 1.93 -4.13 -8.96
C ALA A 130 1.08 -5.40 -8.80
N VAL A 131 1.68 -6.48 -8.30
CA VAL A 131 0.97 -7.73 -7.99
C VAL A 131 -0.06 -7.52 -6.88
N ARG A 132 0.32 -6.76 -5.84
CA ARG A 132 -0.61 -6.42 -4.73
C ARG A 132 -1.79 -5.59 -5.21
N VAL A 133 -1.55 -4.60 -6.08
CA VAL A 133 -2.62 -3.74 -6.62
C VAL A 133 -3.56 -4.53 -7.50
N CYS A 134 -3.08 -5.45 -8.33
CA CYS A 134 -3.94 -6.35 -9.11
C CYS A 134 -4.85 -7.20 -8.20
N ALA A 135 -4.27 -7.88 -7.20
CA ALA A 135 -5.02 -8.68 -6.24
C ALA A 135 -5.99 -7.83 -5.41
N GLY A 136 -5.57 -6.63 -5.00
CA GLY A 136 -6.40 -5.67 -4.28
C GLY A 136 -7.55 -5.12 -5.12
N ALA A 137 -7.36 -4.93 -6.43
CA ALA A 137 -8.44 -4.55 -7.35
C ALA A 137 -9.51 -5.65 -7.44
N LEU A 138 -9.11 -6.93 -7.51
CA LEU A 138 -10.03 -8.06 -7.41
C LEU A 138 -10.79 -8.03 -6.08
N ALA A 139 -10.09 -7.81 -4.96
CA ALA A 139 -10.73 -7.71 -3.64
C ALA A 139 -11.71 -6.54 -3.56
N LYS A 140 -11.38 -5.37 -4.13
CA LYS A 140 -12.30 -4.22 -4.20
C LYS A 140 -13.58 -4.53 -5.01
N LEU A 141 -13.48 -5.31 -6.10
CA LEU A 141 -14.67 -5.75 -6.86
C LEU A 141 -15.60 -6.63 -6.03
N ALA A 142 -15.06 -7.53 -5.22
CA ALA A 142 -15.86 -8.34 -4.29
C ALA A 142 -16.46 -7.48 -3.17
N LEU A 143 -15.68 -6.59 -2.55
CA LEU A 143 -16.12 -5.69 -1.49
C LEU A 143 -17.21 -4.72 -1.95
N LYS A 144 -17.14 -4.24 -3.20
CA LYS A 144 -18.17 -3.37 -3.81
C LYS A 144 -19.53 -4.03 -3.82
N GLN A 145 -19.61 -5.35 -4.04
CA GLN A 145 -20.89 -6.10 -4.00
C GLN A 145 -21.48 -6.17 -2.57
N LEU A 146 -20.65 -5.95 -1.55
CA LEU A 146 -21.03 -5.92 -0.14
C LEU A 146 -21.29 -4.49 0.35
N GLY A 147 -21.24 -3.47 -0.52
CA GLY A 147 -21.36 -2.07 -0.14
C GLY A 147 -20.15 -1.51 0.61
N ILE A 148 -19.02 -2.21 0.60
CA ILE A 148 -17.77 -1.80 1.29
C ILE A 148 -16.89 -1.05 0.30
N THR A 149 -16.39 0.12 0.71
CA THR A 149 -15.46 0.94 -0.07
C THR A 149 -14.15 1.13 0.66
N VAL A 150 -13.06 1.26 -0.11
CA VAL A 150 -11.70 1.51 0.39
C VAL A 150 -11.10 2.64 -0.41
N GLN A 151 -10.78 3.74 0.25
CA GLN A 151 -10.20 4.94 -0.36
C GLN A 151 -9.01 5.41 0.46
N ALA A 152 -7.91 5.78 -0.21
CA ALA A 152 -6.74 6.34 0.46
C ALA A 152 -6.28 7.61 -0.27
N TYR A 153 -5.60 8.48 0.46
CA TYR A 153 -5.10 9.75 -0.07
C TYR A 153 -3.79 10.15 0.60
N THR A 154 -3.04 10.99 -0.07
CA THR A 154 -1.84 11.63 0.49
C THR A 154 -2.27 12.67 1.51
N SER A 155 -1.94 12.43 2.78
CA SER A 155 -2.25 13.35 3.88
C SER A 155 -1.04 14.13 4.38
N GLN A 156 0.19 13.77 3.95
CA GLN A 156 1.41 14.49 4.28
C GLN A 156 2.50 14.25 3.24
N VAL A 157 3.26 15.29 2.92
CA VAL A 157 4.55 15.22 2.22
C VAL A 157 5.51 16.14 2.97
N GLY A 158 6.60 15.58 3.52
CA GLY A 158 7.51 16.35 4.36
C GLY A 158 6.78 17.01 5.53
N ASP A 159 6.86 18.35 5.61
CA ASP A 159 6.20 19.20 6.59
C ASP A 159 4.82 19.73 6.14
N MET A 160 4.45 19.52 4.88
CA MET A 160 3.12 19.84 4.37
C MET A 160 2.10 18.81 4.84
N VAL A 161 1.26 19.15 5.79
CA VAL A 161 0.33 18.23 6.47
C VAL A 161 -1.11 18.66 6.25
N LEU A 162 -1.95 17.72 5.81
CA LEU A 162 -3.40 17.88 5.77
C LEU A 162 -4.00 17.62 7.17
N GLY A 163 -5.12 18.25 7.48
CA GLY A 163 -5.83 17.98 8.74
C GLY A 163 -6.16 16.50 8.93
N LYS A 164 -6.27 16.07 10.18
CA LYS A 164 -6.48 14.64 10.50
C LYS A 164 -7.91 14.16 10.33
N ASP A 165 -8.88 15.05 10.33
CA ASP A 165 -10.30 14.71 10.18
C ASP A 165 -10.61 14.44 8.70
N TYR A 166 -10.66 13.15 8.35
CA TYR A 166 -10.96 12.71 6.99
C TYR A 166 -12.38 13.07 6.54
N THR A 167 -13.30 13.32 7.49
CA THR A 167 -14.70 13.66 7.17
C THR A 167 -14.85 15.08 6.66
N ALA A 168 -13.83 15.93 6.86
CA ALA A 168 -13.80 17.28 6.35
C ALA A 168 -13.50 17.37 4.85
N TYR A 169 -13.13 16.26 4.19
CA TYR A 169 -12.68 16.24 2.81
C TYR A 169 -13.61 15.45 1.89
N ASP A 170 -13.78 15.95 0.67
CA ASP A 170 -14.40 15.18 -0.41
C ASP A 170 -13.39 14.16 -0.99
N LEU A 171 -13.52 12.91 -0.58
CA LEU A 171 -12.64 11.84 -1.04
C LEU A 171 -12.85 11.49 -2.54
N SER A 172 -13.89 11.98 -3.21
CA SER A 172 -14.03 11.83 -4.66
C SER A 172 -13.03 12.68 -5.46
N ALA A 173 -12.48 13.73 -4.83
CA ALA A 173 -11.49 14.62 -5.42
C ALA A 173 -10.03 14.09 -5.39
N ILE A 174 -9.78 12.92 -4.77
CA ILE A 174 -8.41 12.38 -4.60
C ILE A 174 -7.64 12.29 -5.92
N GLU A 175 -8.28 11.86 -7.00
CA GLU A 175 -7.63 11.69 -8.31
C GLU A 175 -7.61 12.98 -9.15
N SER A 176 -8.07 14.12 -8.63
CA SER A 176 -8.09 15.40 -9.36
C SER A 176 -6.70 16.03 -9.53
N ASN A 177 -5.69 15.55 -8.80
CA ASN A 177 -4.32 16.05 -8.83
C ASN A 177 -3.29 14.93 -8.75
N VAL A 178 -2.06 15.23 -9.14
CA VAL A 178 -0.97 14.24 -9.28
C VAL A 178 -0.43 13.72 -7.95
N VAL A 179 -0.65 14.43 -6.85
CA VAL A 179 -0.21 14.01 -5.50
C VAL A 179 -1.29 13.22 -4.75
N ARG A 180 -2.53 13.16 -5.28
CA ARG A 180 -3.66 12.46 -4.67
C ARG A 180 -4.01 12.98 -3.28
N CYS A 181 -4.05 14.29 -3.13
CA CYS A 181 -4.52 14.97 -1.94
C CYS A 181 -5.92 15.57 -2.20
N PRO A 182 -6.91 15.36 -1.32
CA PRO A 182 -8.28 15.84 -1.54
C PRO A 182 -8.44 17.36 -1.43
N ASP A 183 -7.44 18.07 -0.90
CA ASP A 183 -7.39 19.53 -0.82
C ASP A 183 -6.47 20.07 -1.91
N CYS A 184 -7.01 20.90 -2.82
CA CYS A 184 -6.28 21.40 -3.98
C CYS A 184 -5.16 22.39 -3.63
N GLU A 185 -5.30 23.20 -2.57
CA GLU A 185 -4.27 24.15 -2.17
C GLU A 185 -3.08 23.43 -1.52
N VAL A 186 -3.36 22.50 -0.63
CA VAL A 186 -2.35 21.64 0.00
C VAL A 186 -1.70 20.74 -1.06
N ALA A 187 -2.47 20.22 -2.01
CA ALA A 187 -1.94 19.44 -3.13
C ALA A 187 -0.90 20.21 -3.94
N ALA A 188 -1.19 21.48 -4.28
CA ALA A 188 -0.27 22.32 -5.03
C ALA A 188 1.01 22.65 -4.22
N ALA A 189 0.92 22.79 -2.91
CA ALA A 189 2.07 22.99 -2.03
C ALA A 189 2.93 21.72 -1.96
N MET A 190 2.30 20.53 -1.79
CA MET A 190 2.99 19.23 -1.79
C MET A 190 3.70 18.98 -3.13
N GLU A 191 3.05 19.28 -4.24
CA GLU A 191 3.64 19.11 -5.58
C GLU A 191 4.90 19.97 -5.74
N ARG A 192 4.85 21.25 -5.37
CA ARG A 192 6.01 22.14 -5.41
C ARG A 192 7.15 21.60 -4.56
N LEU A 193 6.88 21.22 -3.31
CA LEU A 193 7.89 20.64 -2.42
C LEU A 193 8.57 19.40 -3.02
N ILE A 194 7.81 18.49 -3.65
CA ILE A 194 8.36 17.30 -4.31
C ILE A 194 9.27 17.71 -5.48
N LEU A 195 8.87 18.70 -6.27
CA LEU A 195 9.67 19.16 -7.41
C LEU A 195 10.96 19.87 -6.97
N ASP A 196 10.93 20.64 -5.89
CA ASP A 196 12.10 21.30 -5.31
C ASP A 196 13.11 20.28 -4.78
N VAL A 197 12.64 19.27 -4.05
CA VAL A 197 13.48 18.17 -3.55
C VAL A 197 14.05 17.35 -4.70
N LYS A 198 13.27 17.09 -5.75
CA LYS A 198 13.74 16.42 -6.97
C LYS A 198 14.84 17.22 -7.67
N ALA A 199 14.71 18.54 -7.77
CA ALA A 199 15.71 19.42 -8.38
C ALA A 199 17.02 19.42 -7.59
N ALA A 200 16.96 19.25 -6.27
CA ALA A 200 18.12 19.08 -5.40
C ALA A 200 18.78 17.68 -5.51
N GLY A 201 18.19 16.73 -6.26
CA GLY A 201 18.69 15.36 -6.38
C GLY A 201 18.40 14.49 -5.16
N ASP A 202 17.49 14.91 -4.29
CA ASP A 202 17.09 14.23 -3.05
C ASP A 202 15.70 13.62 -3.15
N THR A 203 15.20 13.06 -2.05
CA THR A 203 13.90 12.40 -1.93
C THR A 203 13.19 12.82 -0.65
N ILE A 204 11.86 12.74 -0.65
CA ILE A 204 11.04 13.12 0.50
C ILE A 204 10.01 12.03 0.81
N GLY A 205 9.71 11.84 2.08
CA GLY A 205 8.68 10.94 2.58
C GLY A 205 7.36 11.65 2.86
N GLY A 206 6.42 10.91 3.44
CA GLY A 206 5.14 11.46 3.84
C GLY A 206 4.19 10.38 4.38
N VAL A 207 2.89 10.69 4.41
CA VAL A 207 1.86 9.84 5.01
C VAL A 207 0.70 9.64 4.04
N VAL A 208 0.21 8.42 3.98
CA VAL A 208 -1.06 8.05 3.33
C VAL A 208 -2.09 7.79 4.42
N THR A 209 -3.26 8.43 4.32
CA THR A 209 -4.43 8.10 5.13
C THR A 209 -5.37 7.21 4.30
N CYS A 210 -5.91 6.17 4.92
CA CYS A 210 -6.86 5.24 4.29
C CYS A 210 -8.13 5.15 5.13
N VAL A 211 -9.29 5.09 4.45
CA VAL A 211 -10.61 4.98 5.05
C VAL A 211 -11.36 3.81 4.41
N LEU A 212 -11.86 2.89 5.23
CA LEU A 212 -12.77 1.82 4.83
C LEU A 212 -14.16 2.15 5.35
N LYS A 213 -15.16 2.19 4.46
CA LYS A 213 -16.57 2.47 4.80
C LYS A 213 -17.44 1.25 4.53
N GLY A 214 -18.49 1.10 5.31
CA GLY A 214 -19.48 0.04 5.13
C GLY A 214 -19.04 -1.32 5.70
N LEU A 215 -17.99 -1.39 6.49
CA LEU A 215 -17.60 -2.62 7.17
C LEU A 215 -18.66 -3.02 8.21
N PRO A 216 -19.12 -4.30 8.22
CA PRO A 216 -20.03 -4.75 9.25
C PRO A 216 -19.33 -4.84 10.61
N VAL A 217 -20.11 -4.85 11.68
CA VAL A 217 -19.63 -5.23 13.01
C VAL A 217 -19.17 -6.69 13.00
N GLY A 218 -18.01 -6.98 13.61
CA GLY A 218 -17.61 -8.36 13.87
C GLY A 218 -16.39 -8.85 13.09
N LEU A 219 -15.71 -8.02 12.30
CA LEU A 219 -14.49 -8.43 11.61
C LEU A 219 -13.28 -8.31 12.53
N GLY A 220 -12.49 -9.36 12.64
CA GLY A 220 -11.33 -9.44 13.52
C GLY A 220 -11.57 -10.27 14.78
N GLU A 221 -10.54 -10.41 15.59
CA GLU A 221 -10.50 -11.26 16.78
C GLU A 221 -10.07 -10.44 18.02
N PRO A 222 -10.42 -10.87 19.24
CA PRO A 222 -10.10 -10.10 20.44
C PRO A 222 -8.63 -10.18 20.87
N LEU A 223 -7.88 -11.19 20.45
CA LEU A 223 -6.46 -11.39 20.81
C LEU A 223 -5.56 -11.38 19.57
N TYR A 224 -5.28 -12.55 19.03
CA TYR A 224 -4.49 -12.70 17.83
C TYR A 224 -5.40 -12.49 16.60
N ASN A 225 -4.83 -11.97 15.51
CA ASN A 225 -5.59 -11.66 14.31
C ASN A 225 -6.66 -10.55 14.52
N LYS A 226 -6.37 -9.59 15.40
CA LYS A 226 -7.17 -8.36 15.50
C LYS A 226 -7.22 -7.69 14.12
N PHE A 227 -8.36 -7.08 13.77
CA PHE A 227 -8.47 -6.38 12.49
C PHE A 227 -7.35 -5.34 12.31
N THR A 228 -7.04 -4.57 13.38
CA THR A 228 -5.96 -3.60 13.41
C THR A 228 -4.57 -4.22 13.27
N SER A 229 -4.32 -5.39 13.90
CA SER A 229 -3.01 -6.05 13.77
C SER A 229 -2.79 -6.62 12.37
N SER A 230 -3.84 -7.12 11.72
CA SER A 230 -3.79 -7.58 10.32
C SER A 230 -3.55 -6.41 9.36
N LEU A 231 -4.23 -5.26 9.58
CA LEU A 231 -3.96 -4.03 8.83
C LEU A 231 -2.51 -3.57 9.03
N ALA A 232 -2.03 -3.51 10.28
CA ALA A 232 -0.67 -3.10 10.58
C ALA A 232 0.37 -4.00 9.90
N ALA A 233 0.20 -5.32 9.97
CA ALA A 233 1.08 -6.29 9.30
C ALA A 233 1.07 -6.12 7.78
N ALA A 234 -0.11 -5.90 7.19
CA ALA A 234 -0.27 -5.63 5.77
C ALA A 234 0.48 -4.35 5.36
N MET A 235 0.27 -3.24 6.07
CA MET A 235 0.87 -1.94 5.77
C MET A 235 2.39 -1.94 5.99
N LEU A 236 2.87 -2.50 7.10
CA LEU A 236 4.31 -2.61 7.39
C LEU A 236 5.05 -3.55 6.42
N SER A 237 4.33 -4.39 5.68
CA SER A 237 4.89 -5.20 4.60
C SER A 237 5.14 -4.42 3.30
N ILE A 238 4.60 -3.20 3.17
CA ILE A 238 4.80 -2.35 1.98
C ILE A 238 6.20 -1.73 2.05
N ASN A 239 6.89 -1.68 0.91
CA ASN A 239 8.21 -1.08 0.80
C ASN A 239 8.21 0.38 1.30
N ALA A 240 9.26 0.78 2.00
CA ALA A 240 9.49 2.10 2.58
C ALA A 240 8.56 2.49 3.76
N VAL A 241 7.60 1.68 4.17
CA VAL A 241 6.78 1.96 5.35
C VAL A 241 7.63 1.94 6.62
N LYS A 242 7.37 2.91 7.51
CA LYS A 242 8.05 3.09 8.80
C LYS A 242 7.10 3.23 9.99
N GLY A 243 5.83 3.51 9.73
CA GLY A 243 4.86 3.68 10.79
C GLY A 243 3.45 3.36 10.34
N PHE A 244 2.64 2.94 11.30
CA PHE A 244 1.22 2.69 11.17
C PHE A 244 0.53 3.18 12.44
N ASP A 245 -0.55 3.91 12.30
CA ASP A 245 -1.48 4.20 13.39
C ASP A 245 -2.93 4.20 12.89
N TYR A 246 -3.91 4.09 13.80
CA TYR A 246 -5.33 4.08 13.49
C TYR A 246 -6.12 4.88 14.52
N GLY A 247 -7.30 5.37 14.15
CA GLY A 247 -8.08 6.22 15.03
C GLY A 247 -7.29 7.46 15.46
N ASN A 248 -7.33 7.80 16.75
CA ASN A 248 -6.51 8.87 17.31
C ASN A 248 -5.01 8.54 17.35
N GLY A 249 -4.62 7.26 17.14
CA GLY A 249 -3.22 6.83 17.08
C GLY A 249 -2.42 7.29 18.29
N PHE A 250 -1.20 7.80 18.06
CA PHE A 250 -0.33 8.28 19.13
C PHE A 250 -0.92 9.49 19.91
N ALA A 251 -1.84 10.26 19.33
CA ALA A 251 -2.47 11.38 20.04
C ALA A 251 -3.35 10.91 21.21
N ALA A 252 -3.85 9.67 21.18
CA ALA A 252 -4.62 9.10 22.28
C ALA A 252 -3.83 9.03 23.60
N ALA A 253 -2.50 8.91 23.53
CA ALA A 253 -1.64 8.85 24.73
C ALA A 253 -1.63 10.14 25.54
N PHE A 254 -2.00 11.29 24.96
CA PHE A 254 -2.08 12.58 25.65
C PHE A 254 -3.46 12.86 26.26
N GLY A 255 -4.49 12.10 25.85
CA GLY A 255 -5.87 12.29 26.29
C GLY A 255 -6.22 11.50 27.55
N ARG A 256 -7.28 11.93 28.23
CA ARG A 256 -7.90 11.16 29.32
C ARG A 256 -8.94 10.20 28.76
N GLY A 257 -9.24 9.10 29.45
CA GLY A 257 -10.25 8.13 29.04
C GLY A 257 -11.62 8.76 28.74
N SER A 258 -12.06 9.72 29.54
CA SER A 258 -13.32 10.46 29.33
C SER A 258 -13.34 11.28 28.02
N GLN A 259 -12.19 11.62 27.48
CA GLN A 259 -12.04 12.36 26.21
C GLN A 259 -11.89 11.42 25.01
N GLN A 260 -11.41 10.19 25.25
CA GLN A 260 -11.14 9.19 24.21
C GLN A 260 -12.32 8.24 23.98
N ASN A 261 -13.18 8.05 24.98
CA ASN A 261 -14.29 7.11 24.88
C ASN A 261 -15.32 7.53 23.82
N ASP A 262 -15.59 6.66 22.88
CA ASP A 262 -16.65 6.82 21.88
C ASP A 262 -17.99 6.46 22.53
N ILE A 263 -18.78 7.47 22.89
CA ILE A 263 -20.03 7.30 23.63
C ILE A 263 -21.08 6.64 22.74
N PHE A 264 -21.63 5.51 23.17
CA PHE A 264 -22.72 4.84 22.49
C PHE A 264 -24.03 5.61 22.60
N TYR A 265 -24.83 5.56 21.54
CA TYR A 265 -26.19 6.07 21.55
C TYR A 265 -27.11 5.21 20.66
N ASN A 266 -28.40 5.33 20.88
CA ASN A 266 -29.41 4.69 20.05
C ASN A 266 -29.67 5.53 18.80
N ASN A 267 -29.38 4.97 17.62
CA ASN A 267 -29.62 5.58 16.33
C ASN A 267 -30.74 4.80 15.62
N ASP A 268 -32.00 5.19 15.85
CA ASP A 268 -33.20 4.57 15.28
C ASP A 268 -33.25 3.04 15.42
N GLY A 269 -32.95 2.55 16.63
CA GLY A 269 -32.97 1.12 16.97
C GLY A 269 -31.63 0.40 16.73
N SER A 270 -30.63 1.08 16.21
CA SER A 270 -29.26 0.56 16.08
C SER A 270 -28.31 1.22 17.08
N VAL A 271 -27.24 0.53 17.45
CA VAL A 271 -26.17 1.08 18.29
C VAL A 271 -25.17 1.82 17.40
N ALA A 272 -24.91 3.09 17.74
CA ALA A 272 -23.90 3.92 17.09
C ALA A 272 -23.02 4.63 18.13
N THR A 273 -21.95 5.29 17.69
CA THR A 273 -21.06 6.09 18.55
C THR A 273 -21.06 7.56 18.13
N ARG A 274 -20.95 8.47 19.11
CA ARG A 274 -20.92 9.92 18.85
C ARG A 274 -19.64 10.41 18.20
N THR A 275 -18.54 9.68 18.45
CA THR A 275 -17.20 9.95 17.94
C THR A 275 -16.62 8.65 17.39
N ASN A 276 -15.50 8.72 16.69
CA ASN A 276 -14.78 7.55 16.16
C ASN A 276 -13.29 7.62 16.52
N ASN A 277 -12.99 7.91 17.78
CA ASN A 277 -11.62 8.00 18.29
C ASN A 277 -10.90 6.65 18.22
N SER A 278 -11.64 5.55 18.38
CA SER A 278 -11.12 4.18 18.25
C SER A 278 -10.83 3.75 16.80
N GLY A 279 -11.19 4.59 15.81
CA GLY A 279 -10.91 4.31 14.40
C GLY A 279 -11.68 3.09 13.84
N GLY A 280 -12.95 2.90 14.26
CA GLY A 280 -13.81 1.84 13.76
C GLY A 280 -13.56 0.45 14.35
N VAL A 281 -12.62 0.30 15.30
CA VAL A 281 -12.24 -1.00 15.87
C VAL A 281 -12.17 -0.92 17.39
N GLN A 282 -12.91 -1.78 18.07
CA GLN A 282 -12.93 -1.90 19.52
C GLN A 282 -12.61 -3.34 19.93
N GLY A 283 -11.70 -3.52 20.88
CA GLY A 283 -11.25 -4.86 21.29
C GLY A 283 -10.62 -5.71 20.18
N GLY A 284 -10.22 -5.11 19.06
CA GLY A 284 -9.67 -5.80 17.89
C GLY A 284 -10.70 -6.16 16.81
N ILE A 285 -11.97 -5.82 17.04
CA ILE A 285 -13.13 -6.19 16.20
C ILE A 285 -13.76 -4.91 15.64
N THR A 286 -14.17 -4.91 14.37
CA THR A 286 -14.86 -3.77 13.76
C THR A 286 -16.21 -3.50 14.44
N ASN A 287 -16.54 -2.22 14.64
CA ASN A 287 -17.74 -1.79 15.38
C ASN A 287 -18.83 -1.16 14.48
N GLY A 288 -18.67 -1.23 13.15
CA GLY A 288 -19.62 -0.68 12.18
C GLY A 288 -19.34 0.78 11.76
N ASN A 289 -18.45 1.49 12.44
CA ASN A 289 -17.98 2.80 12.00
C ASN A 289 -16.93 2.65 10.88
N ASP A 290 -16.64 3.77 10.21
CA ASP A 290 -15.51 3.83 9.28
C ASP A 290 -14.21 3.42 9.99
N VAL A 291 -13.45 2.52 9.37
CA VAL A 291 -12.10 2.22 9.82
C VAL A 291 -11.13 3.16 9.10
N TYR A 292 -10.38 3.96 9.87
CA TYR A 292 -9.38 4.85 9.31
C TYR A 292 -8.03 4.70 9.99
N PHE A 293 -6.97 4.80 9.17
CA PHE A 293 -5.60 4.62 9.62
C PHE A 293 -4.62 5.42 8.74
N ARG A 294 -3.40 5.59 9.24
CA ARG A 294 -2.32 6.32 8.57
C ARG A 294 -1.09 5.44 8.43
N VAL A 295 -0.39 5.62 7.31
CA VAL A 295 0.82 4.86 6.97
C VAL A 295 1.93 5.83 6.61
N ALA A 296 3.02 5.83 7.38
CA ALA A 296 4.17 6.70 7.18
C ALA A 296 5.22 6.03 6.28
N PHE A 297 5.66 6.74 5.26
CA PHE A 297 6.67 6.31 4.30
C PHE A 297 7.94 7.14 4.45
N LYS A 298 9.09 6.46 4.58
CA LYS A 298 10.39 7.13 4.55
C LYS A 298 10.71 7.64 3.14
N PRO A 299 11.63 8.60 2.99
CA PRO A 299 12.23 8.96 1.72
C PRO A 299 12.83 7.73 1.01
N VAL A 300 12.89 7.76 -0.32
CA VAL A 300 13.55 6.72 -1.11
C VAL A 300 15.04 6.72 -0.81
N ALA A 301 15.62 5.54 -0.54
CA ALA A 301 17.03 5.43 -0.16
C ALA A 301 18.01 5.74 -1.32
N THR A 302 17.55 5.63 -2.56
CA THR A 302 18.37 5.86 -3.75
C THR A 302 18.24 7.32 -4.18
N ILE A 303 19.27 8.13 -3.88
CA ILE A 303 19.32 9.58 -4.20
C ILE A 303 20.42 9.86 -5.23
N LEU A 304 20.34 11.00 -5.93
CA LEU A 304 21.30 11.39 -6.96
C LEU A 304 22.50 12.15 -6.40
N MET A 305 22.59 12.27 -5.08
CA MET A 305 23.69 12.87 -4.35
C MET A 305 24.77 11.81 -4.03
N GLU A 306 26.01 12.25 -3.84
CA GLU A 306 27.08 11.39 -3.34
C GLU A 306 26.86 11.04 -1.88
N GLN A 307 27.02 9.76 -1.55
CA GLN A 307 26.84 9.24 -0.19
C GLN A 307 28.04 8.38 0.21
N PRO A 308 28.61 8.58 1.41
CA PRO A 308 29.58 7.65 1.96
C PRO A 308 28.92 6.29 2.24
N THR A 309 29.64 5.21 1.96
CA THR A 309 29.19 3.84 2.16
C THR A 309 30.39 2.88 2.24
N VAL A 310 30.11 1.58 2.21
CA VAL A 310 31.13 0.53 2.20
C VAL A 310 30.92 -0.43 1.03
N ALA A 311 32.01 -0.97 0.54
CA ALA A 311 32.04 -2.07 -0.41
C ALA A 311 31.77 -3.43 0.29
N PRO A 312 31.50 -4.53 -0.45
CA PRO A 312 31.29 -5.86 0.14
C PRO A 312 32.47 -6.40 0.97
N ASP A 313 33.67 -5.97 0.70
CA ASP A 313 34.91 -6.30 1.46
C ASP A 313 35.07 -5.46 2.73
N GLY A 314 34.18 -4.51 3.01
CA GLY A 314 34.22 -3.62 4.16
C GLY A 314 35.02 -2.34 3.94
N SER A 315 35.64 -2.12 2.79
CA SER A 315 36.37 -0.89 2.48
C SER A 315 35.40 0.30 2.34
N GLU A 316 35.79 1.46 2.87
CA GLU A 316 35.04 2.70 2.70
C GLU A 316 35.09 3.18 1.25
N THR A 317 33.93 3.66 0.78
CA THR A 317 33.77 4.16 -0.59
C THR A 317 32.67 5.23 -0.66
N ILE A 318 32.51 5.82 -1.83
CA ILE A 318 31.42 6.77 -2.12
C ILE A 318 30.56 6.18 -3.23
N ILE A 319 29.24 6.21 -3.05
CA ILE A 319 28.29 5.84 -4.07
C ILE A 319 27.48 7.07 -4.50
N LYS A 320 27.27 7.20 -5.81
CA LYS A 320 26.28 8.11 -6.39
C LYS A 320 25.36 7.29 -7.24
N ALA A 321 24.09 7.24 -6.87
CA ALA A 321 23.12 6.48 -7.63
C ALA A 321 22.91 7.09 -9.01
N ARG A 322 22.67 6.21 -9.97
CA ARG A 322 22.26 6.55 -11.35
C ARG A 322 20.88 5.96 -11.59
N GLY A 323 20.20 6.46 -12.61
CA GLY A 323 18.90 5.89 -12.99
C GLY A 323 17.70 6.73 -12.55
N ARG A 324 16.53 6.12 -12.63
CA ARG A 324 15.22 6.78 -12.55
C ARG A 324 14.51 6.37 -11.26
N HIS A 325 14.53 7.23 -10.25
CA HIS A 325 13.90 6.97 -8.95
C HIS A 325 12.77 7.96 -8.69
N ASP A 326 11.83 7.56 -7.84
CA ASP A 326 10.76 8.46 -7.40
C ASP A 326 11.34 9.49 -6.41
N PRO A 327 11.10 10.80 -6.61
CA PRO A 327 11.45 11.80 -5.59
C PRO A 327 10.58 11.68 -4.35
N CYS A 328 9.34 11.19 -4.51
CA CYS A 328 8.42 10.87 -3.43
C CYS A 328 7.58 9.64 -3.83
N VAL A 329 7.53 8.63 -2.97
CA VAL A 329 6.74 7.40 -3.24
C VAL A 329 5.28 7.55 -2.87
N VAL A 330 4.92 8.53 -2.06
CA VAL A 330 3.61 8.65 -1.40
C VAL A 330 2.44 8.64 -2.40
N PRO A 331 2.44 9.44 -3.49
CA PRO A 331 1.34 9.43 -4.46
C PRO A 331 1.12 8.05 -5.11
N ARG A 332 2.19 7.29 -5.33
CA ARG A 332 2.11 5.93 -5.89
C ARG A 332 1.78 4.87 -4.84
N ALA A 333 2.03 5.15 -3.57
CA ALA A 333 1.70 4.27 -2.47
C ALA A 333 0.18 4.25 -2.17
N VAL A 334 -0.56 5.30 -2.52
CA VAL A 334 -2.01 5.38 -2.30
C VAL A 334 -2.75 4.13 -2.78
N PRO A 335 -2.71 3.71 -4.06
CA PRO A 335 -3.40 2.51 -4.51
C PRO A 335 -2.82 1.21 -3.91
N VAL A 336 -1.57 1.21 -3.44
CA VAL A 336 -0.98 0.04 -2.77
C VAL A 336 -1.56 -0.13 -1.36
N VAL A 337 -1.72 0.97 -0.61
CA VAL A 337 -2.36 0.98 0.71
C VAL A 337 -3.81 0.52 0.60
N GLU A 338 -4.57 1.06 -0.36
CA GLU A 338 -5.94 0.63 -0.64
C GLU A 338 -6.02 -0.87 -0.97
N ALA A 339 -5.12 -1.37 -1.83
CA ALA A 339 -5.09 -2.76 -2.23
C ALA A 339 -4.87 -3.71 -1.05
N MET A 340 -3.90 -3.39 -0.20
CA MET A 340 -3.60 -4.21 0.98
C MET A 340 -4.74 -4.13 2.02
N ALA A 341 -5.37 -2.96 2.18
CA ALA A 341 -6.55 -2.80 3.05
C ALA A 341 -7.74 -3.61 2.54
N ALA A 342 -7.98 -3.61 1.22
CA ALA A 342 -9.05 -4.40 0.61
C ALA A 342 -8.83 -5.92 0.78
N LEU A 343 -7.60 -6.39 0.62
CA LEU A 343 -7.27 -7.80 0.87
C LEU A 343 -7.53 -8.20 2.32
N VAL A 344 -7.13 -7.37 3.30
CA VAL A 344 -7.41 -7.60 4.72
C VAL A 344 -8.93 -7.61 4.99
N ALA A 345 -9.65 -6.62 4.46
CA ALA A 345 -11.08 -6.50 4.69
C ALA A 345 -11.85 -7.71 4.15
N LEU A 346 -11.53 -8.17 2.94
CA LEU A 346 -12.18 -9.33 2.33
C LEU A 346 -11.82 -10.63 3.05
N ASP A 347 -10.54 -10.83 3.43
CA ASP A 347 -10.11 -12.02 4.18
C ASP A 347 -10.84 -12.11 5.53
N HIS A 348 -10.91 -11.02 6.29
CA HIS A 348 -11.64 -10.99 7.57
C HIS A 348 -13.15 -11.13 7.41
N TYR A 349 -13.74 -10.59 6.33
CA TYR A 349 -15.15 -10.79 6.02
C TYR A 349 -15.46 -12.28 5.78
N MET A 350 -14.63 -12.96 5.01
CA MET A 350 -14.76 -14.39 4.75
C MET A 350 -14.53 -15.23 6.01
N LEU A 351 -13.52 -14.91 6.82
CA LEU A 351 -13.25 -15.56 8.10
C LEU A 351 -14.43 -15.45 9.06
N ASN A 352 -15.04 -14.26 9.17
CA ASN A 352 -16.22 -14.04 10.01
C ASN A 352 -17.42 -14.88 9.55
N ASN A 353 -17.66 -14.97 8.24
CA ASN A 353 -18.75 -15.77 7.70
C ASN A 353 -18.52 -17.29 7.83
N ALA A 354 -17.29 -17.75 7.70
CA ALA A 354 -16.95 -19.17 7.85
C ALA A 354 -17.17 -19.71 9.28
N ARG A 355 -17.34 -18.82 10.28
CA ARG A 355 -17.56 -19.20 11.69
C ARG A 355 -19.03 -19.12 12.12
N LYS A 356 -19.94 -18.70 11.26
CA LYS A 356 -21.37 -18.64 11.57
C LYS A 356 -22.02 -19.95 11.15
N LEU A 357 -22.74 -20.59 12.08
CA LEU A 357 -23.70 -21.62 11.72
C LEU A 357 -24.89 -20.93 11.07
N GLN A 358 -25.18 -21.27 9.82
CA GLN A 358 -26.35 -20.78 9.08
C GLN A 358 -27.62 -21.49 9.53
#